data_6ac02bc214b2b06f7e0162d415f1d73f
#
_entry.id   6ac02bc214b2b06f7e0162d415f1d73f
#
_cell.length_a   1.000
_cell.length_b   1.000
_cell.length_c   1.000
_cell.angle_alpha   90.00
_cell.angle_beta   90.00
_cell.angle_gamma   90.00
#
_symmetry.space_group_name_H-M   'P 1'
#
loop_
_entity.id
_entity.type
_entity.pdbx_description
1 polymer ?
#
loop_
_entity_poly.entity_id
_entity_poly.type
_entity_poly.pdbx_seq_one_letter_code
_entity_poly.pdbx_strand_id
1 'polypeptide(L)'
;MDEIMAYTTTWVNELQASATADEAHRQFGWTSEEMKSFILGNMEIFGDRIAFNPPSANTAGLFHAFEPKGTLEGWKEMMGFFNEEGQETYQYVVGASFGSILMELMPVACASLHIHSKDTGYGKTTALYAALTPWGNPKELLMEKEDTLNTKMNRGEIYHSLPFFLDEITNLSPKDLSNLAYQYVSGRQRRRLTGSANVERYNGLSWSFTSVSTGNVSIIERIGMYKNAPKAEAQRILEYKVDKMFKSPSDKERTDKFSKEIFNHWGHAGIPFVQCVINNLEEIKGILEHVQKRIDKDAGLAAENRFWSAGVACSLTALILCNKIGLLPYDSKPVYKWILEVLKKNKNASNDMNESVEQLLNDYINENWNNILQIKSTDDLRKAQNNGLNQLIVPDALPRGALVARYETDTKRAYLVPK
;
A
#
# COMPACT_ATOMS: atom_id res chain seq x y z
N MET A 1 37.93 23.45 30.22
CA MET A 1 36.98 22.42 29.73
C MET A 1 36.10 21.95 30.88
N ASP A 2 36.63 21.58 32.02
CA ASP A 2 35.91 21.02 33.17
C ASP A 2 34.90 22.00 33.79
N GLU A 3 35.20 23.29 33.86
CA GLU A 3 34.26 24.33 34.35
C GLU A 3 33.03 24.51 33.40
N ILE A 4 33.24 24.40 32.08
CA ILE A 4 32.16 24.48 31.11
C ILE A 4 31.25 23.22 31.22
N MET A 5 31.88 22.05 31.39
CA MET A 5 31.15 20.80 31.59
C MET A 5 30.37 20.82 32.92
N ALA A 6 31.00 21.33 34.02
CA ALA A 6 30.28 21.48 35.31
C ALA A 6 29.11 22.46 35.18
N TYR A 7 29.30 23.61 34.56
CA TYR A 7 28.24 24.58 34.34
C TYR A 7 27.10 24.01 33.53
N THR A 8 27.40 23.38 32.36
CA THR A 8 26.37 22.77 31.51
C THR A 8 25.63 21.65 32.23
N THR A 9 26.33 20.82 33.01
CA THR A 9 25.71 19.75 33.80
C THR A 9 24.75 20.31 34.85
N THR A 10 25.20 21.33 35.60
CA THR A 10 24.36 21.99 36.62
C THR A 10 23.14 22.63 35.99
N TRP A 11 23.31 23.34 34.86
CA TRP A 11 22.21 23.98 34.14
C TRP A 11 21.19 22.97 33.61
N VAL A 12 21.66 21.85 32.99
CA VAL A 12 20.78 20.76 32.54
C VAL A 12 20.02 20.13 33.71
N ASN A 13 20.70 19.89 34.85
CA ASN A 13 20.03 19.36 36.06
C ASN A 13 18.96 20.31 36.62
N GLU A 14 19.21 21.62 36.64
CA GLU A 14 18.23 22.63 37.05
C GLU A 14 17.03 22.69 36.09
N LEU A 15 17.28 22.62 34.78
CA LEU A 15 16.20 22.53 33.79
C LEU A 15 15.37 21.26 33.95
N GLN A 16 16.00 20.12 34.17
CA GLN A 16 15.30 18.83 34.39
C GLN A 16 14.50 18.82 35.69
N ALA A 17 14.95 19.54 36.71
CA ALA A 17 14.23 19.66 37.99
C ALA A 17 13.02 20.63 37.96
N SER A 18 13.05 21.60 37.02
CA SER A 18 12.05 22.67 36.94
C SER A 18 11.08 22.53 35.75
N ALA A 19 11.44 21.81 34.70
CA ALA A 19 10.65 21.64 33.47
C ALA A 19 9.96 20.28 33.46
N THR A 20 8.69 20.28 33.04
CA THR A 20 8.04 19.06 32.51
C THR A 20 8.70 18.74 31.16
N ALA A 21 9.29 17.56 31.06
CA ALA A 21 9.87 17.11 29.77
C ALA A 21 8.76 16.91 28.74
N ASP A 22 8.92 17.52 27.57
CA ASP A 22 8.07 17.20 26.43
C ASP A 22 8.36 15.78 25.94
N GLU A 23 7.33 15.02 25.63
CA GLU A 23 7.48 13.67 25.06
C GLU A 23 7.73 13.77 23.57
N ALA A 24 8.86 13.24 23.10
CA ALA A 24 9.20 13.16 21.68
C ALA A 24 8.67 11.84 21.10
N HIS A 25 7.67 11.91 20.24
CA HIS A 25 7.07 10.75 19.60
C HIS A 25 7.96 10.19 18.48
N ARG A 26 8.09 8.86 18.43
CA ARG A 26 8.94 8.17 17.48
C ARG A 26 8.31 8.00 16.08
N GLN A 27 7.00 8.23 15.98
CA GLN A 27 6.20 8.09 14.78
C GLN A 27 5.29 9.33 14.65
N PHE A 28 4.87 9.62 13.44
CA PHE A 28 3.73 10.49 13.16
C PHE A 28 2.41 9.71 13.31
N GLY A 29 1.28 10.39 13.16
CA GLY A 29 -0.02 9.74 13.28
C GLY A 29 -0.52 9.66 14.71
N TRP A 30 -1.39 8.70 15.00
CA TRP A 30 -2.02 8.54 16.32
C TRP A 30 -1.01 8.18 17.39
N THR A 31 -1.12 8.82 18.56
CA THR A 31 -0.22 8.56 19.70
C THR A 31 -0.62 7.32 20.50
N SER A 32 -1.87 6.88 20.38
CA SER A 32 -2.41 5.67 21.04
C SER A 32 -3.64 5.14 20.31
N GLU A 33 -4.01 3.90 20.61
CA GLU A 33 -5.26 3.26 20.12
C GLU A 33 -6.52 4.04 20.54
N GLU A 34 -6.45 4.85 21.58
CA GLU A 34 -7.56 5.70 22.05
C GLU A 34 -7.78 6.94 21.14
N MET A 35 -6.86 7.22 20.22
CA MET A 35 -6.91 8.31 19.23
C MET A 35 -7.19 9.70 19.86
N LYS A 36 -6.54 9.98 21.01
CA LYS A 36 -6.73 11.25 21.75
C LYS A 36 -5.89 12.41 21.21
N SER A 37 -4.76 12.11 20.61
CA SER A 37 -3.91 13.09 19.92
C SER A 37 -3.23 12.48 18.72
N PHE A 38 -2.77 13.35 17.81
CA PHE A 38 -2.20 13.00 16.53
C PHE A 38 -0.96 13.83 16.24
N ILE A 39 0.14 13.19 15.86
CA ILE A 39 1.40 13.85 15.53
C ILE A 39 1.47 14.16 14.04
N LEU A 40 1.67 15.43 13.72
CA LEU A 40 1.90 15.89 12.35
C LEU A 40 3.10 16.86 12.34
N GLY A 41 4.25 16.38 11.92
CA GLY A 41 5.49 17.15 11.97
C GLY A 41 5.87 17.54 13.39
N ASN A 42 6.00 18.85 13.65
CA ASN A 42 6.27 19.43 14.96
C ASN A 42 5.00 19.79 15.76
N MET A 43 3.86 19.30 15.33
CA MET A 43 2.57 19.55 15.96
C MET A 43 2.00 18.27 16.57
N GLU A 44 1.51 18.37 17.81
CA GLU A 44 0.60 17.41 18.42
C GLU A 44 -0.81 18.01 18.43
N ILE A 45 -1.70 17.41 17.67
CA ILE A 45 -3.07 17.88 17.45
C ILE A 45 -4.01 17.17 18.41
N PHE A 46 -4.70 17.93 19.22
CA PHE A 46 -5.80 17.50 20.08
C PHE A 46 -7.14 17.98 19.51
N GLY A 47 -8.24 17.56 20.07
CA GLY A 47 -9.56 17.97 19.60
C GLY A 47 -9.82 19.48 19.62
N ASP A 48 -9.24 20.19 20.59
CA ASP A 48 -9.47 21.62 20.85
C ASP A 48 -8.21 22.51 20.71
N ARG A 49 -7.03 21.93 20.64
CA ARG A 49 -5.76 22.67 20.61
C ARG A 49 -4.69 21.95 19.82
N ILE A 50 -3.61 22.67 19.56
CA ILE A 50 -2.37 22.16 19.00
C ILE A 50 -1.25 22.49 19.99
N ALA A 51 -0.41 21.50 20.31
CA ALA A 51 0.79 21.67 21.10
C ALA A 51 2.05 21.45 20.22
N PHE A 52 3.19 21.89 20.73
CA PHE A 52 4.48 21.61 20.09
C PHE A 52 4.87 20.14 20.34
N ASN A 53 5.31 19.44 19.30
CA ASN A 53 5.91 18.11 19.37
C ASN A 53 7.37 18.19 18.99
N PRO A 54 8.33 17.96 19.91
CA PRO A 54 9.75 17.96 19.57
C PRO A 54 10.07 16.77 18.65
N PRO A 55 10.95 16.97 17.65
CA PRO A 55 11.36 15.86 16.78
C PRO A 55 12.16 14.82 17.54
N SER A 56 11.85 13.54 17.32
CA SER A 56 12.67 12.42 17.80
C SER A 56 13.77 12.07 16.80
N ALA A 57 14.70 11.20 17.18
CA ALA A 57 15.72 10.71 16.26
C ALA A 57 15.15 10.05 14.98
N ASN A 58 13.94 9.49 15.05
CA ASN A 58 13.30 8.87 13.90
C ASN A 58 12.62 9.90 12.98
N THR A 59 12.06 10.96 13.54
CA THR A 59 11.24 11.94 12.81
C THR A 59 11.99 13.21 12.39
N ALA A 60 13.18 13.45 12.98
CA ALA A 60 13.96 14.68 12.79
C ALA A 60 14.29 15.00 11.31
N GLY A 61 14.50 13.97 10.47
CA GLY A 61 14.76 14.17 9.04
C GLY A 61 13.53 14.49 8.20
N LEU A 62 12.32 14.43 8.78
CA LEU A 62 11.07 14.50 8.01
C LEU A 62 10.10 15.57 8.50
N PHE A 63 10.27 16.12 9.70
CA PHE A 63 9.27 17.02 10.29
C PHE A 63 9.03 18.28 9.44
N HIS A 64 10.04 18.78 8.73
CA HIS A 64 9.92 19.92 7.82
C HIS A 64 8.96 19.66 6.65
N ALA A 65 8.80 18.40 6.23
CA ALA A 65 7.86 18.04 5.17
C ALA A 65 6.41 18.38 5.52
N PHE A 66 6.11 18.51 6.79
CA PHE A 66 4.76 18.79 7.31
C PHE A 66 4.51 20.29 7.60
N GLU A 67 5.51 21.15 7.40
CA GLU A 67 5.34 22.60 7.57
C GLU A 67 4.33 23.13 6.54
N PRO A 68 3.26 23.81 6.98
CA PRO A 68 2.21 24.28 6.06
C PRO A 68 2.70 25.41 5.16
N LYS A 69 2.18 25.45 3.93
CA LYS A 69 2.40 26.53 2.96
C LYS A 69 1.09 27.00 2.36
N GLY A 70 0.97 28.31 2.09
CA GLY A 70 -0.24 28.90 1.53
C GLY A 70 -1.35 29.05 2.58
N THR A 71 -2.58 28.79 2.19
CA THR A 71 -3.77 28.94 3.06
C THR A 71 -4.73 27.77 2.88
N LEU A 72 -5.59 27.54 3.89
CA LEU A 72 -6.65 26.52 3.80
C LEU A 72 -7.67 26.86 2.71
N GLU A 73 -8.03 28.14 2.56
CA GLU A 73 -8.96 28.60 1.54
C GLU A 73 -8.41 28.37 0.14
N GLY A 74 -7.13 28.70 -0.11
CA GLY A 74 -6.44 28.41 -1.37
C GLY A 74 -6.36 26.91 -1.66
N TRP A 75 -6.14 26.11 -0.62
CA TRP A 75 -6.18 24.65 -0.73
C TRP A 75 -7.58 24.14 -1.13
N LYS A 76 -8.65 24.65 -0.51
CA LYS A 76 -10.04 24.28 -0.85
C LYS A 76 -10.38 24.66 -2.31
N GLU A 77 -10.00 25.87 -2.73
CA GLU A 77 -10.21 26.33 -4.12
C GLU A 77 -9.48 25.41 -5.11
N MET A 78 -8.21 25.11 -4.83
CA MET A 78 -7.42 24.19 -5.64
C MET A 78 -8.06 22.81 -5.73
N MET A 79 -8.51 22.23 -4.62
CA MET A 79 -9.14 20.90 -4.60
C MET A 79 -10.50 20.87 -5.28
N GLY A 80 -11.17 22.01 -5.43
CA GLY A 80 -12.37 22.18 -6.26
C GLY A 80 -12.18 21.72 -7.70
N PHE A 81 -10.95 21.63 -8.19
CA PHE A 81 -10.59 21.12 -9.51
C PHE A 81 -11.14 19.73 -9.81
N PHE A 82 -11.18 18.83 -8.82
CA PHE A 82 -11.73 17.49 -8.98
C PHE A 82 -13.26 17.41 -8.81
N ASN A 83 -13.95 18.52 -8.52
CA ASN A 83 -15.40 18.52 -8.29
C ASN A 83 -16.20 18.55 -9.61
N GLU A 84 -15.93 17.60 -10.49
CA GLU A 84 -16.58 17.46 -11.80
C GLU A 84 -16.96 15.99 -12.02
N GLU A 85 -17.97 15.77 -12.87
CA GLU A 85 -18.37 14.43 -13.32
C GLU A 85 -17.22 13.75 -14.09
N GLY A 86 -16.96 12.48 -13.81
CA GLY A 86 -15.87 11.71 -14.39
C GLY A 86 -14.54 11.85 -13.65
N GLN A 87 -14.49 12.61 -12.53
CA GLN A 87 -13.33 12.75 -11.67
C GLN A 87 -13.37 11.84 -10.42
N GLU A 88 -14.31 10.91 -10.35
CA GLU A 88 -14.54 10.01 -9.20
C GLU A 88 -13.26 9.23 -8.82
N THR A 89 -12.49 8.83 -9.82
CA THR A 89 -11.19 8.17 -9.68
C THR A 89 -10.23 8.98 -8.81
N TYR A 90 -10.12 10.27 -9.06
CA TYR A 90 -9.19 11.17 -8.37
C TYR A 90 -9.76 11.64 -7.02
N GLN A 91 -11.07 11.88 -6.95
CA GLN A 91 -11.77 12.15 -5.69
C GLN A 91 -11.56 10.98 -4.71
N TYR A 92 -11.60 9.74 -5.21
CA TYR A 92 -11.35 8.55 -4.39
C TYR A 92 -9.92 8.50 -3.85
N VAL A 93 -8.91 8.88 -4.63
CA VAL A 93 -7.50 8.95 -4.16
C VAL A 93 -7.34 9.95 -3.02
N VAL A 94 -8.01 11.11 -3.13
CA VAL A 94 -8.06 12.12 -2.05
C VAL A 94 -8.76 11.53 -0.81
N GLY A 95 -9.87 10.84 -1.02
CA GLY A 95 -10.58 10.11 0.04
C GLY A 95 -9.71 9.05 0.72
N ALA A 96 -8.90 8.31 -0.05
CA ALA A 96 -7.97 7.31 0.48
C ALA A 96 -6.85 7.94 1.34
N SER A 97 -6.43 9.15 0.99
CA SER A 97 -5.46 9.92 1.78
C SER A 97 -6.02 10.29 3.16
N PHE A 98 -7.19 10.92 3.21
CA PHE A 98 -7.85 11.24 4.48
C PHE A 98 -8.29 9.97 5.23
N GLY A 99 -8.75 8.95 4.51
CA GLY A 99 -9.18 7.67 5.07
C GLY A 99 -8.06 6.87 5.74
N SER A 100 -6.79 7.19 5.42
CA SER A 100 -5.65 6.51 6.01
C SER A 100 -5.66 6.54 7.53
N ILE A 101 -5.95 7.69 8.14
CA ILE A 101 -5.97 7.81 9.60
C ILE A 101 -7.14 7.08 10.27
N LEU A 102 -8.16 6.68 9.50
CA LEU A 102 -9.28 5.87 9.98
C LEU A 102 -8.96 4.37 9.97
N MET A 103 -7.87 3.95 9.32
CA MET A 103 -7.45 2.55 9.29
C MET A 103 -7.18 1.98 10.69
N GLU A 104 -6.82 2.82 11.67
CA GLU A 104 -6.65 2.43 13.08
C GLU A 104 -7.93 1.83 13.68
N LEU A 105 -9.09 2.20 13.17
CA LEU A 105 -10.38 1.65 13.58
C LEU A 105 -10.73 0.30 12.93
N MET A 106 -9.89 -0.18 12.00
CA MET A 106 -10.16 -1.38 11.23
C MET A 106 -9.35 -2.57 11.72
N PRO A 107 -9.85 -3.80 11.58
CA PRO A 107 -9.13 -5.02 12.01
C PRO A 107 -7.98 -5.41 11.06
N VAL A 108 -7.61 -4.56 10.12
CA VAL A 108 -6.51 -4.76 9.18
C VAL A 108 -5.56 -3.57 9.21
N ALA A 109 -4.27 -3.83 9.23
CA ALA A 109 -3.26 -2.80 9.39
C ALA A 109 -3.00 -1.97 8.12
N CYS A 110 -3.34 -2.47 6.94
CA CYS A 110 -3.14 -1.73 5.70
C CYS A 110 -4.15 -2.11 4.64
N ALA A 111 -4.64 -1.09 3.92
CA ALA A 111 -5.34 -1.24 2.66
C ALA A 111 -4.46 -0.72 1.53
N SER A 112 -4.25 -1.53 0.49
CA SER A 112 -3.41 -1.17 -0.65
C SER A 112 -4.24 -0.89 -1.88
N LEU A 113 -4.00 0.26 -2.50
CA LEU A 113 -4.62 0.71 -3.74
C LEU A 113 -3.55 0.88 -4.81
N HIS A 114 -3.78 0.34 -5.99
CA HIS A 114 -2.90 0.55 -7.14
C HIS A 114 -3.63 1.17 -8.31
N ILE A 115 -3.04 2.23 -8.87
CA ILE A 115 -3.60 2.98 -9.99
C ILE A 115 -2.67 2.83 -11.19
N HIS A 116 -3.18 2.29 -12.29
CA HIS A 116 -2.33 2.06 -13.44
C HIS A 116 -2.92 2.58 -14.75
N SER A 117 -2.04 2.89 -15.71
CA SER A 117 -2.40 3.08 -17.11
C SER A 117 -1.17 2.85 -17.97
N LYS A 118 -1.36 2.29 -19.18
CA LYS A 118 -0.26 2.03 -20.12
C LYS A 118 0.38 3.32 -20.65
N ASP A 119 -0.41 4.39 -20.73
CA ASP A 119 0.04 5.65 -21.30
C ASP A 119 0.42 6.65 -20.20
N THR A 120 1.30 7.58 -20.53
CA THR A 120 1.69 8.72 -19.69
C THR A 120 0.68 9.87 -19.82
N GLY A 121 0.71 10.81 -18.88
CA GLY A 121 -0.15 12.01 -18.93
C GLY A 121 -1.61 11.80 -18.50
N TYR A 122 -1.91 10.71 -17.80
CA TYR A 122 -3.24 10.43 -17.24
C TYR A 122 -3.46 11.04 -15.86
N GLY A 123 -2.53 11.87 -15.37
CA GLY A 123 -2.65 12.57 -14.09
C GLY A 123 -2.41 11.72 -12.85
N LYS A 124 -1.88 10.49 -12.96
CA LYS A 124 -1.63 9.61 -11.81
C LYS A 124 -0.76 10.28 -10.73
N THR A 125 0.44 10.72 -11.09
CA THR A 125 1.37 11.40 -10.17
C THR A 125 0.78 12.71 -9.64
N THR A 126 0.07 13.48 -10.48
CA THR A 126 -0.64 14.70 -10.07
C THR A 126 -1.70 14.41 -9.00
N ALA A 127 -2.44 13.30 -9.13
CA ALA A 127 -3.42 12.87 -8.15
C ALA A 127 -2.75 12.48 -6.81
N LEU A 128 -1.59 11.80 -6.86
CA LEU A 128 -0.84 11.48 -5.64
C LEU A 128 -0.37 12.76 -4.94
N TYR A 129 0.21 13.71 -5.68
CA TYR A 129 0.61 14.98 -5.10
C TYR A 129 -0.57 15.72 -4.48
N ALA A 130 -1.69 15.86 -5.20
CA ALA A 130 -2.88 16.53 -4.69
C ALA A 130 -3.41 15.86 -3.41
N ALA A 131 -3.43 14.54 -3.36
CA ALA A 131 -3.90 13.78 -2.22
C ALA A 131 -2.96 13.83 -0.99
N LEU A 132 -1.69 14.18 -1.17
CA LEU A 132 -0.72 14.39 -0.08
C LEU A 132 -0.75 15.81 0.50
N THR A 133 -1.28 16.79 -0.24
CA THR A 133 -1.34 18.19 0.21
C THR A 133 -2.10 18.45 1.51
N PRO A 134 -3.10 17.67 1.94
CA PRO A 134 -3.71 17.85 3.25
C PRO A 134 -2.70 17.81 4.40
N TRP A 135 -1.65 17.00 4.26
CA TRP A 135 -0.72 16.64 5.31
C TRP A 135 0.56 17.46 5.29
N GLY A 136 1.12 17.78 4.11
CA GLY A 136 2.38 18.50 4.00
C GLY A 136 2.87 18.68 2.57
N ASN A 137 4.16 18.93 2.40
CA ASN A 137 4.81 19.10 1.10
C ASN A 137 4.72 17.79 0.28
N PRO A 138 3.91 17.75 -0.78
CA PRO A 138 3.66 16.51 -1.50
C PRO A 138 4.92 15.92 -2.15
N LYS A 139 5.93 16.75 -2.50
CA LYS A 139 7.20 16.25 -3.06
C LYS A 139 8.05 15.49 -2.05
N GLU A 140 8.01 15.88 -0.78
CA GLU A 140 8.78 15.23 0.27
C GLU A 140 8.05 14.02 0.88
N LEU A 141 6.71 14.06 0.80
CA LEU A 141 5.87 12.97 1.33
C LEU A 141 5.74 11.79 0.37
N LEU A 142 5.83 12.03 -0.95
CA LEU A 142 5.74 10.98 -1.96
C LEU A 142 7.03 10.15 -2.00
N MET A 143 6.89 8.83 -1.99
CA MET A 143 8.01 7.91 -2.23
C MET A 143 8.15 7.64 -3.72
N GLU A 144 9.37 7.77 -4.23
CA GLU A 144 9.67 7.61 -5.65
C GLU A 144 10.25 6.23 -5.97
N LYS A 145 10.38 5.92 -7.25
CA LYS A 145 10.88 4.62 -7.74
C LYS A 145 12.34 4.35 -7.31
N GLU A 146 13.17 5.40 -7.22
CA GLU A 146 14.58 5.31 -6.84
C GLU A 146 14.79 4.98 -5.36
N ASP A 147 13.80 5.19 -4.50
CA ASP A 147 13.89 4.84 -3.09
C ASP A 147 14.04 3.33 -2.90
N THR A 148 14.97 2.92 -2.06
CA THR A 148 15.17 1.51 -1.78
C THR A 148 13.97 0.92 -1.03
N LEU A 149 13.75 -0.40 -1.16
CA LEU A 149 12.67 -1.09 -0.44
C LEU A 149 12.79 -0.90 1.07
N ASN A 150 14.01 -0.92 1.62
CA ASN A 150 14.24 -0.69 3.05
C ASN A 150 13.85 0.73 3.47
N THR A 151 14.16 1.74 2.64
CA THR A 151 13.75 3.13 2.88
C THR A 151 12.23 3.24 2.89
N LYS A 152 11.55 2.62 1.90
CA LYS A 152 10.08 2.58 1.84
C LYS A 152 9.47 1.95 3.10
N MET A 153 10.03 0.83 3.56
CA MET A 153 9.55 0.18 4.79
C MET A 153 9.76 1.04 6.04
N ASN A 154 10.94 1.65 6.18
CA ASN A 154 11.24 2.54 7.31
C ASN A 154 10.34 3.79 7.31
N ARG A 155 10.05 4.34 6.12
CA ARG A 155 9.15 5.47 5.98
C ARG A 155 7.73 5.09 6.42
N GLY A 156 7.22 3.91 6.06
CA GLY A 156 5.93 3.40 6.52
C GLY A 156 5.85 3.27 8.05
N GLU A 157 6.92 2.81 8.71
CA GLU A 157 6.99 2.79 10.19
C GLU A 157 6.90 4.21 10.77
N ILE A 158 7.65 5.17 10.21
CA ILE A 158 7.65 6.54 10.73
C ILE A 158 6.29 7.21 10.51
N TYR A 159 5.62 6.93 9.38
CA TYR A 159 4.31 7.52 9.05
C TYR A 159 3.17 6.96 9.90
N HIS A 160 3.27 5.72 10.36
CA HIS A 160 2.29 5.03 11.19
C HIS A 160 0.88 5.04 10.57
N SER A 161 0.05 6.05 10.84
CA SER A 161 -1.33 6.17 10.30
C SER A 161 -1.48 7.20 9.17
N LEU A 162 -0.42 7.95 8.84
CA LEU A 162 -0.43 8.86 7.69
C LEU A 162 -0.51 8.10 6.36
N PRO A 163 -1.07 8.70 5.30
CA PRO A 163 -1.12 8.06 3.99
C PRO A 163 0.28 7.77 3.43
N PHE A 164 0.45 6.56 2.90
CA PHE A 164 1.73 6.09 2.37
C PHE A 164 1.65 5.92 0.85
N PHE A 165 2.20 6.88 0.12
CA PHE A 165 2.05 6.97 -1.33
C PHE A 165 3.37 6.72 -2.06
N LEU A 166 3.29 5.94 -3.17
CA LEU A 166 4.45 5.47 -3.94
C LEU A 166 4.20 5.69 -5.43
N ASP A 167 5.10 6.40 -6.09
CA ASP A 167 5.04 6.57 -7.54
C ASP A 167 5.86 5.50 -8.27
N GLU A 168 5.39 5.07 -9.45
CA GLU A 168 6.06 4.13 -10.38
C GLU A 168 6.53 2.81 -9.73
N ILE A 169 5.72 2.22 -8.82
CA ILE A 169 6.09 1.02 -8.05
C ILE A 169 6.30 -0.22 -8.95
N THR A 170 5.71 -0.26 -10.14
CA THR A 170 5.81 -1.40 -11.07
C THR A 170 7.20 -1.60 -11.68
N ASN A 171 8.15 -0.70 -11.39
CA ASN A 171 9.57 -0.87 -11.70
C ASN A 171 10.28 -1.88 -10.77
N LEU A 172 9.67 -2.20 -9.62
CA LEU A 172 10.18 -3.26 -8.74
C LEU A 172 10.07 -4.64 -9.40
N SER A 173 10.88 -5.59 -8.93
CA SER A 173 10.77 -6.97 -9.39
C SER A 173 9.40 -7.57 -9.00
N PRO A 174 8.85 -8.51 -9.79
CA PRO A 174 7.59 -9.17 -9.44
C PRO A 174 7.61 -9.83 -8.06
N LYS A 175 8.76 -10.38 -7.65
CA LYS A 175 8.98 -10.96 -6.32
C LYS A 175 8.89 -9.91 -5.21
N ASP A 176 9.48 -8.73 -5.44
CA ASP A 176 9.44 -7.65 -4.45
C ASP A 176 8.04 -7.06 -4.31
N LEU A 177 7.29 -6.96 -5.42
CA LEU A 177 5.87 -6.56 -5.39
C LEU A 177 5.02 -7.54 -4.60
N SER A 178 5.19 -8.86 -4.81
CA SER A 178 4.52 -9.88 -4.00
C SER A 178 4.89 -9.76 -2.51
N ASN A 179 6.18 -9.60 -2.20
CA ASN A 179 6.64 -9.41 -0.83
C ASN A 179 6.04 -8.16 -0.17
N LEU A 180 5.95 -7.03 -0.90
CA LEU A 180 5.34 -5.80 -0.41
C LEU A 180 3.87 -5.99 -0.05
N ALA A 181 3.10 -6.68 -0.90
CA ALA A 181 1.69 -6.99 -0.64
C ALA A 181 1.48 -7.70 0.70
N TYR A 182 2.39 -8.60 1.09
CA TYR A 182 2.35 -9.27 2.39
C TYR A 182 2.89 -8.42 3.53
N GLN A 183 3.95 -7.65 3.30
CA GLN A 183 4.58 -6.84 4.35
C GLN A 183 3.67 -5.71 4.82
N TYR A 184 3.00 -4.99 3.90
CA TYR A 184 2.11 -3.90 4.29
C TYR A 184 0.98 -4.36 5.19
N VAL A 185 0.33 -5.48 4.85
CA VAL A 185 -0.77 -6.00 5.65
C VAL A 185 -0.34 -6.59 7.00
N SER A 186 0.97 -6.80 7.22
CA SER A 186 1.48 -7.30 8.51
C SER A 186 1.47 -6.22 9.62
N GLY A 187 1.34 -4.94 9.26
CA GLY A 187 1.32 -3.82 10.20
C GLY A 187 2.65 -3.54 10.90
N ARG A 188 3.74 -4.20 10.50
CA ARG A 188 5.08 -4.04 11.11
C ARG A 188 6.17 -4.58 10.19
N GLN A 189 7.40 -4.12 10.40
CA GLN A 189 8.56 -4.71 9.71
C GLN A 189 8.86 -6.14 10.18
N ARG A 190 9.56 -6.88 9.31
CA ARG A 190 10.11 -8.18 9.69
C ARG A 190 11.10 -8.01 10.84
N ARG A 191 10.95 -8.81 11.88
CA ARG A 191 11.88 -8.84 13.01
C ARG A 191 13.26 -9.30 12.54
N ARG A 192 14.29 -8.70 13.08
CA ARG A 192 15.69 -9.01 12.77
C ARG A 192 16.45 -9.24 14.08
N LEU A 193 17.46 -10.08 14.04
CA LEU A 193 18.39 -10.25 15.16
C LEU A 193 19.42 -9.11 15.17
N THR A 194 19.92 -8.76 16.35
CA THR A 194 21.07 -7.87 16.49
C THR A 194 22.34 -8.60 16.05
N GLY A 195 23.23 -7.92 15.32
CA GLY A 195 24.45 -8.55 14.80
C GLY A 195 25.46 -9.02 15.85
N SER A 196 25.38 -8.53 17.09
CA SER A 196 26.37 -8.80 18.14
C SER A 196 25.94 -9.85 19.18
N ALA A 197 24.65 -10.11 19.37
CA ALA A 197 24.18 -10.95 20.48
C ALA A 197 23.09 -11.97 20.13
N ASN A 198 22.71 -12.11 18.85
CA ASN A 198 21.57 -12.94 18.41
C ASN A 198 20.26 -12.67 19.18
N VAL A 199 20.12 -11.48 19.76
CA VAL A 199 18.91 -11.03 20.45
C VAL A 199 17.97 -10.41 19.43
N GLU A 200 16.69 -10.67 19.56
CA GLU A 200 15.68 -10.04 18.71
C GLU A 200 15.75 -8.51 18.85
N ARG A 201 15.88 -7.82 17.72
CA ARG A 201 15.84 -6.37 17.69
C ARG A 201 14.43 -5.91 18.06
N TYR A 202 14.27 -5.28 19.19
CA TYR A 202 13.00 -4.70 19.59
C TYR A 202 12.70 -3.47 18.73
N ASN A 203 12.00 -3.68 17.62
CA ASN A 203 11.41 -2.61 16.83
C ASN A 203 9.91 -2.64 17.11
N GLY A 204 9.48 -1.90 18.13
CA GLY A 204 8.08 -1.85 18.54
C GLY A 204 7.20 -0.92 17.70
N LEU A 205 7.68 -0.48 16.51
CA LEU A 205 6.93 0.40 15.64
C LEU A 205 6.02 -0.39 14.73
N SER A 206 4.74 -0.01 14.71
CA SER A 206 3.69 -0.57 13.85
C SER A 206 3.14 0.51 12.93
N TRP A 207 2.35 0.11 11.96
CA TRP A 207 1.59 1.03 11.12
C TRP A 207 0.16 0.55 10.91
N SER A 208 -0.71 1.52 10.63
CA SER A 208 -2.10 1.31 10.24
C SER A 208 -2.47 2.40 9.24
N PHE A 209 -2.27 2.15 7.93
CA PHE A 209 -2.42 3.17 6.91
C PHE A 209 -3.05 2.67 5.60
N THR A 210 -3.45 3.61 4.75
CA THR A 210 -3.74 3.35 3.35
C THR A 210 -2.48 3.58 2.51
N SER A 211 -2.06 2.54 1.75
CA SER A 211 -1.00 2.64 0.76
C SER A 211 -1.63 2.88 -0.63
N VAL A 212 -1.20 3.94 -1.31
CA VAL A 212 -1.62 4.20 -2.70
C VAL A 212 -0.39 4.19 -3.59
N SER A 213 -0.44 3.42 -4.67
CA SER A 213 0.68 3.32 -5.60
C SER A 213 0.25 3.55 -7.04
N THR A 214 1.20 3.99 -7.88
CA THR A 214 0.98 4.12 -9.32
C THR A 214 1.93 3.24 -10.12
N GLY A 215 1.56 3.00 -11.37
CA GLY A 215 2.40 2.30 -12.32
C GLY A 215 1.86 2.33 -13.75
N ASN A 216 2.61 1.73 -14.67
CA ASN A 216 2.23 1.66 -16.08
C ASN A 216 1.47 0.36 -16.42
N VAL A 217 1.50 -0.61 -15.51
CA VAL A 217 0.83 -1.92 -15.65
C VAL A 217 0.15 -2.31 -14.34
N SER A 218 -0.76 -3.26 -14.40
CA SER A 218 -1.34 -3.92 -13.22
C SER A 218 -0.24 -4.55 -12.36
N ILE A 219 -0.30 -4.37 -11.05
CA ILE A 219 0.58 -5.08 -10.10
C ILE A 219 0.30 -6.58 -10.15
N ILE A 220 -0.96 -6.97 -10.25
CA ILE A 220 -1.36 -8.38 -10.26
C ILE A 220 -0.85 -9.08 -11.53
N GLU A 221 -0.99 -8.44 -12.70
CA GLU A 221 -0.38 -8.95 -13.93
C GLU A 221 1.16 -9.07 -13.80
N ARG A 222 1.79 -8.08 -13.16
CA ARG A 222 3.25 -8.08 -12.96
C ARG A 222 3.70 -9.20 -12.03
N ILE A 223 2.98 -9.45 -10.94
CA ILE A 223 3.25 -10.57 -10.02
C ILE A 223 2.99 -11.90 -10.72
N GLY A 224 1.98 -11.98 -11.59
CA GLY A 224 1.66 -13.17 -12.39
C GLY A 224 2.80 -13.64 -13.32
N MET A 225 3.75 -12.76 -13.66
CA MET A 225 4.96 -13.15 -14.38
C MET A 225 5.95 -13.97 -13.54
N TYR A 226 5.83 -13.93 -12.23
CA TYR A 226 6.69 -14.64 -11.28
C TYR A 226 5.97 -15.81 -10.59
N LYS A 227 4.69 -15.65 -10.32
CA LYS A 227 3.88 -16.59 -9.56
C LYS A 227 2.59 -16.87 -10.30
N ASN A 228 2.30 -18.14 -10.57
CA ASN A 228 1.01 -18.52 -11.13
C ASN A 228 -0.12 -18.20 -10.15
N ALA A 229 -1.26 -17.72 -10.68
CA ALA A 229 -2.46 -17.39 -9.94
C ALA A 229 -2.18 -16.56 -8.65
N PRO A 230 -1.77 -15.28 -8.73
CA PRO A 230 -1.47 -14.43 -7.56
C PRO A 230 -2.75 -13.99 -6.82
N LYS A 231 -3.67 -14.92 -6.56
CA LYS A 231 -4.98 -14.68 -5.94
C LYS A 231 -4.87 -14.06 -4.56
N ALA A 232 -3.90 -14.52 -3.77
CA ALA A 232 -3.70 -14.00 -2.42
C ALA A 232 -3.21 -12.56 -2.42
N GLU A 233 -2.36 -12.17 -3.37
CA GLU A 233 -1.94 -10.79 -3.58
C GLU A 233 -3.10 -9.94 -4.14
N ALA A 234 -3.86 -10.46 -5.10
CA ALA A 234 -5.04 -9.81 -5.64
C ALA A 234 -6.06 -9.47 -4.53
N GLN A 235 -6.27 -10.35 -3.57
CA GLN A 235 -7.16 -10.10 -2.42
C GLN A 235 -6.64 -9.02 -1.44
N ARG A 236 -5.35 -8.64 -1.52
CA ARG A 236 -4.72 -7.62 -0.68
C ARG A 236 -4.62 -6.26 -1.34
N ILE A 237 -4.58 -6.22 -2.67
CA ILE A 237 -4.40 -5.00 -3.46
C ILE A 237 -5.66 -4.76 -4.26
N LEU A 238 -6.33 -3.64 -4.03
CA LEU A 238 -7.37 -3.14 -4.92
C LEU A 238 -6.70 -2.39 -6.04
N GLU A 239 -6.98 -2.73 -7.30
CA GLU A 239 -6.40 -1.99 -8.41
C GLU A 239 -7.44 -1.54 -9.43
N TYR A 240 -7.14 -0.44 -10.10
CA TYR A 240 -7.93 -0.01 -11.23
C TYR A 240 -7.11 0.74 -12.28
N LYS A 241 -7.57 0.62 -13.51
CA LYS A 241 -7.03 1.37 -14.63
C LYS A 241 -7.70 2.74 -14.69
N VAL A 242 -6.88 3.80 -14.76
CA VAL A 242 -7.40 5.14 -15.02
C VAL A 242 -7.57 5.39 -16.50
N ASP A 243 -8.65 6.06 -16.84
CA ASP A 243 -8.86 6.66 -18.14
C ASP A 243 -8.27 8.07 -18.17
N LYS A 244 -8.10 8.62 -19.38
CA LYS A 244 -7.46 9.92 -19.53
C LYS A 244 -8.26 11.00 -18.79
N MET A 245 -7.58 11.72 -17.88
CA MET A 245 -8.18 12.76 -17.04
C MET A 245 -8.83 13.87 -17.87
N PHE A 246 -8.30 14.11 -19.06
CA PHE A 246 -8.69 15.25 -19.90
C PHE A 246 -8.91 14.80 -21.34
N LYS A 247 -10.02 15.28 -21.90
CA LYS A 247 -10.46 14.90 -23.26
C LYS A 247 -10.27 16.04 -24.28
N SER A 248 -9.96 17.26 -23.81
CA SER A 248 -9.86 18.46 -24.67
C SER A 248 -8.57 19.26 -24.45
N PRO A 249 -8.14 20.12 -25.41
CA PRO A 249 -6.99 21.02 -25.23
C PRO A 249 -7.18 22.06 -24.11
N SER A 250 -8.40 22.55 -23.88
CA SER A 250 -8.71 23.46 -22.77
C SER A 250 -8.50 22.82 -21.40
N ASP A 251 -8.65 21.50 -21.29
CA ASP A 251 -8.38 20.75 -20.08
C ASP A 251 -6.87 20.73 -19.77
N LYS A 252 -6.00 20.80 -20.77
CA LYS A 252 -4.55 20.85 -20.57
C LYS A 252 -4.13 22.11 -19.82
N GLU A 253 -4.61 23.28 -20.22
CA GLU A 253 -4.28 24.54 -19.56
C GLU A 253 -4.75 24.56 -18.09
N ARG A 254 -5.96 24.08 -17.83
CA ARG A 254 -6.49 23.91 -16.47
C ARG A 254 -5.64 22.96 -15.63
N THR A 255 -5.17 21.88 -16.24
CA THR A 255 -4.29 20.90 -15.57
C THR A 255 -2.94 21.47 -15.26
N ASP A 256 -2.35 22.19 -16.21
CA ASP A 256 -1.05 22.83 -16.01
C ASP A 256 -1.12 23.88 -14.89
N LYS A 257 -2.24 24.62 -14.81
CA LYS A 257 -2.52 25.53 -13.70
C LYS A 257 -2.64 24.77 -12.39
N PHE A 258 -3.48 23.75 -12.34
CA PHE A 258 -3.69 22.92 -11.14
C PHE A 258 -2.37 22.28 -10.65
N SER A 259 -1.56 21.75 -11.58
CA SER A 259 -0.27 21.13 -11.25
C SER A 259 0.73 22.12 -10.64
N LYS A 260 0.61 23.42 -10.92
CA LYS A 260 1.40 24.47 -10.28
C LYS A 260 0.85 24.83 -8.90
N GLU A 261 -0.48 24.93 -8.77
CA GLU A 261 -1.15 25.29 -7.51
C GLU A 261 -0.96 24.23 -6.42
N ILE A 262 -0.83 22.95 -6.76
CA ILE A 262 -0.51 21.86 -5.81
C ILE A 262 0.72 22.21 -4.95
N PHE A 263 1.69 22.94 -5.50
CA PHE A 263 2.92 23.31 -4.79
C PHE A 263 2.86 24.70 -4.15
N ASN A 264 1.67 25.27 -4.02
CA ASN A 264 1.43 26.57 -3.37
C ASN A 264 0.62 26.43 -2.07
N HIS A 265 -0.17 25.36 -1.90
CA HIS A 265 -1.08 25.19 -0.78
C HIS A 265 -1.02 23.75 -0.24
N TRP A 266 -0.46 23.53 0.96
CA TRP A 266 -0.44 22.24 1.64
C TRP A 266 -0.34 22.35 3.15
N GLY A 267 -0.57 21.24 3.88
CA GLY A 267 -0.37 21.11 5.34
C GLY A 267 -1.48 21.73 6.20
N HIS A 268 -2.57 22.20 5.59
CA HIS A 268 -3.64 22.87 6.32
C HIS A 268 -4.86 22.00 6.59
N ALA A 269 -5.25 21.15 5.64
CA ALA A 269 -6.52 20.44 5.70
C ALA A 269 -6.50 19.21 6.61
N GLY A 270 -5.35 18.63 6.86
CA GLY A 270 -5.19 17.52 7.78
C GLY A 270 -5.57 17.87 9.22
N ILE A 271 -5.24 19.07 9.68
CA ILE A 271 -5.48 19.53 11.04
C ILE A 271 -6.99 19.52 11.41
N PRO A 272 -7.88 20.26 10.71
CA PRO A 272 -9.30 20.26 11.03
C PRO A 272 -9.97 18.90 10.83
N PHE A 273 -9.45 18.07 9.92
CA PHE A 273 -9.93 16.70 9.76
C PHE A 273 -9.59 15.83 10.94
N VAL A 274 -8.35 15.87 11.45
CA VAL A 274 -7.92 15.15 12.65
C VAL A 274 -8.75 15.60 13.86
N GLN A 275 -8.94 16.90 14.05
CA GLN A 275 -9.76 17.45 15.15
C GLN A 275 -11.21 16.97 15.05
N CYS A 276 -11.77 16.91 13.84
CA CYS A 276 -13.10 16.33 13.64
C CYS A 276 -13.15 14.85 14.06
N VAL A 277 -12.13 14.06 13.72
CA VAL A 277 -12.06 12.64 14.09
C VAL A 277 -11.97 12.47 15.61
N ILE A 278 -11.10 13.22 16.29
CA ILE A 278 -10.93 13.15 17.75
C ILE A 278 -12.24 13.49 18.45
N ASN A 279 -12.90 14.59 18.05
CA ASN A 279 -14.09 15.10 18.71
C ASN A 279 -15.36 14.27 18.47
N ASN A 280 -15.38 13.44 17.40
CA ASN A 280 -16.57 12.69 17.00
C ASN A 280 -16.30 11.19 16.85
N LEU A 281 -15.33 10.64 17.55
CA LEU A 281 -14.80 9.29 17.34
C LEU A 281 -15.88 8.22 17.35
N GLU A 282 -16.81 8.24 18.31
CA GLU A 282 -17.88 7.24 18.42
C GLU A 282 -18.92 7.36 17.28
N GLU A 283 -19.28 8.58 16.88
CA GLU A 283 -20.14 8.79 15.70
C GLU A 283 -19.47 8.25 14.44
N ILE A 284 -18.16 8.52 14.28
CA ILE A 284 -17.38 8.10 13.11
C ILE A 284 -17.25 6.57 13.05
N LYS A 285 -17.04 5.88 14.17
CA LYS A 285 -17.08 4.42 14.24
C LYS A 285 -18.40 3.87 13.71
N GLY A 286 -19.53 4.46 14.12
CA GLY A 286 -20.85 4.08 13.65
C GLY A 286 -21.04 4.31 12.13
N ILE A 287 -20.59 5.45 11.62
CA ILE A 287 -20.62 5.75 10.18
C ILE A 287 -19.77 4.74 9.40
N LEU A 288 -18.55 4.50 9.85
CA LEU A 288 -17.58 3.59 9.22
C LEU A 288 -18.15 2.16 9.13
N GLU A 289 -18.69 1.66 10.23
CA GLU A 289 -19.34 0.34 10.26
C GLU A 289 -20.54 0.24 9.30
N HIS A 290 -21.38 1.28 9.26
CA HIS A 290 -22.51 1.34 8.35
C HIS A 290 -22.06 1.34 6.87
N VAL A 291 -21.08 2.19 6.55
CA VAL A 291 -20.51 2.30 5.18
C VAL A 291 -19.88 0.97 4.78
N GLN A 292 -19.13 0.32 5.67
CA GLN A 292 -18.50 -0.98 5.41
C GLN A 292 -19.53 -2.07 5.12
N LYS A 293 -20.53 -2.23 5.99
CA LYS A 293 -21.62 -3.22 5.80
C LYS A 293 -22.37 -3.02 4.48
N ARG A 294 -22.57 -1.76 4.10
CA ARG A 294 -23.24 -1.42 2.85
C ARG A 294 -22.38 -1.78 1.63
N ILE A 295 -21.09 -1.46 1.65
CA ILE A 295 -20.13 -1.83 0.59
C ILE A 295 -20.08 -3.34 0.42
N ASP A 296 -19.93 -4.09 1.52
CA ASP A 296 -19.81 -5.54 1.51
C ASP A 296 -21.06 -6.18 0.90
N LYS A 297 -22.24 -5.68 1.26
CA LYS A 297 -23.52 -6.11 0.69
C LYS A 297 -23.63 -5.79 -0.80
N ASP A 298 -23.38 -4.52 -1.19
CA ASP A 298 -23.68 -4.03 -2.56
C ASP A 298 -22.64 -4.53 -3.60
N ALA A 299 -21.39 -4.79 -3.18
CA ALA A 299 -20.35 -5.41 -3.98
C ALA A 299 -20.28 -6.95 -3.79
N GLY A 300 -21.02 -7.51 -2.83
CA GLY A 300 -21.02 -8.92 -2.49
C GLY A 300 -19.65 -9.40 -2.00
N LEU A 301 -18.94 -8.60 -1.20
CA LEU A 301 -17.63 -8.96 -0.66
C LEU A 301 -17.75 -10.03 0.42
N ALA A 302 -16.72 -10.87 0.55
CA ALA A 302 -16.60 -11.91 1.55
C ALA A 302 -15.35 -11.70 2.41
N ALA A 303 -15.09 -12.59 3.36
CA ALA A 303 -14.00 -12.45 4.33
C ALA A 303 -12.60 -12.31 3.69
N GLU A 304 -12.38 -12.93 2.53
CA GLU A 304 -11.14 -12.81 1.76
C GLU A 304 -10.90 -11.40 1.20
N ASN A 305 -11.96 -10.60 1.01
CA ASN A 305 -11.89 -9.23 0.49
C ASN A 305 -11.77 -8.17 1.59
N ARG A 306 -11.47 -8.56 2.83
CA ARG A 306 -11.46 -7.64 4.00
C ARG A 306 -10.56 -6.42 3.86
N PHE A 307 -9.45 -6.53 3.11
CA PHE A 307 -8.54 -5.41 2.87
C PHE A 307 -9.16 -4.35 1.95
N TRP A 308 -9.87 -4.78 0.92
CA TRP A 308 -10.62 -3.88 0.04
C TRP A 308 -11.78 -3.21 0.77
N SER A 309 -12.56 -4.03 1.50
CA SER A 309 -13.68 -3.56 2.32
C SER A 309 -13.24 -2.46 3.29
N ALA A 310 -12.18 -2.70 4.06
CA ALA A 310 -11.64 -1.73 5.02
C ALA A 310 -11.17 -0.43 4.34
N GLY A 311 -10.33 -0.53 3.31
CA GLY A 311 -9.79 0.64 2.61
C GLY A 311 -10.87 1.49 1.95
N VAL A 312 -11.85 0.84 1.30
CA VAL A 312 -12.96 1.56 0.66
C VAL A 312 -13.89 2.19 1.70
N ALA A 313 -14.16 1.51 2.80
CA ALA A 313 -14.98 2.07 3.89
C ALA A 313 -14.31 3.31 4.51
N CYS A 314 -13.02 3.25 4.83
CA CYS A 314 -12.27 4.39 5.35
C CYS A 314 -12.25 5.56 4.36
N SER A 315 -11.99 5.30 3.08
CA SER A 315 -11.92 6.33 2.03
C SER A 315 -13.25 7.05 1.83
N LEU A 316 -14.36 6.31 1.75
CA LEU A 316 -15.69 6.89 1.58
C LEU A 316 -16.16 7.62 2.84
N THR A 317 -15.89 7.07 4.02
CA THR A 317 -16.20 7.75 5.29
C THR A 317 -15.44 9.06 5.38
N ALA A 318 -14.16 9.08 5.01
CA ALA A 318 -13.37 10.31 4.98
C ALA A 318 -13.94 11.36 4.02
N LEU A 319 -14.37 10.97 2.81
CA LEU A 319 -15.03 11.90 1.88
C LEU A 319 -16.32 12.48 2.45
N ILE A 320 -17.15 11.65 3.10
CA ILE A 320 -18.38 12.09 3.78
C ILE A 320 -18.05 13.12 4.87
N LEU A 321 -17.04 12.85 5.69
CA LEU A 321 -16.60 13.76 6.76
C LEU A 321 -16.02 15.05 6.20
N CYS A 322 -15.14 14.98 5.20
CA CYS A 322 -14.57 16.17 4.57
C CYS A 322 -15.64 17.08 3.96
N ASN A 323 -16.66 16.50 3.34
CA ASN A 323 -17.81 17.26 2.85
C ASN A 323 -18.62 17.88 4.00
N LYS A 324 -18.94 17.09 5.05
CA LYS A 324 -19.69 17.53 6.24
C LYS A 324 -19.05 18.74 6.94
N ILE A 325 -17.70 18.77 7.04
CA ILE A 325 -16.97 19.89 7.67
C ILE A 325 -16.52 20.97 6.68
N GLY A 326 -16.95 20.90 5.41
CA GLY A 326 -16.67 21.91 4.39
C GLY A 326 -15.20 21.98 3.95
N LEU A 327 -14.45 20.90 4.03
CA LEU A 327 -13.09 20.78 3.48
C LEU A 327 -13.11 20.49 1.97
N LEU A 328 -13.94 19.55 1.54
CA LEU A 328 -14.05 19.15 0.14
C LEU A 328 -15.48 19.30 -0.35
N PRO A 329 -15.67 19.80 -1.59
CA PRO A 329 -17.02 19.98 -2.14
C PRO A 329 -17.60 18.70 -2.77
N TYR A 330 -16.91 17.56 -2.70
CA TYR A 330 -17.27 16.34 -3.44
C TYR A 330 -18.53 15.67 -2.88
N ASP A 331 -19.45 15.28 -3.79
CA ASP A 331 -20.52 14.35 -3.44
C ASP A 331 -19.96 12.92 -3.43
N SER A 332 -20.09 12.24 -2.30
CA SER A 332 -19.62 10.87 -2.14
C SER A 332 -20.43 9.84 -2.92
N LYS A 333 -21.67 10.16 -3.38
CA LYS A 333 -22.55 9.21 -4.07
C LYS A 333 -22.02 8.77 -5.44
N PRO A 334 -21.55 9.65 -6.35
CA PRO A 334 -20.92 9.24 -7.60
C PRO A 334 -19.66 8.37 -7.34
N VAL A 335 -18.82 8.76 -6.38
CA VAL A 335 -17.63 8.01 -5.99
C VAL A 335 -18.01 6.62 -5.48
N TYR A 336 -19.07 6.51 -4.66
CA TYR A 336 -19.57 5.24 -4.17
C TYR A 336 -20.01 4.32 -5.32
N LYS A 337 -20.79 4.83 -6.28
CA LYS A 337 -21.23 4.03 -7.43
C LYS A 337 -20.04 3.55 -8.27
N TRP A 338 -19.10 4.44 -8.54
CA TRP A 338 -17.90 4.14 -9.30
C TRP A 338 -17.03 3.06 -8.60
N ILE A 339 -16.77 3.18 -7.30
CA ILE A 339 -15.93 2.21 -6.59
C ILE A 339 -16.60 0.83 -6.45
N LEU A 340 -17.94 0.77 -6.42
CA LEU A 340 -18.65 -0.51 -6.45
C LEU A 340 -18.37 -1.28 -7.74
N GLU A 341 -18.33 -0.61 -8.89
CA GLU A 341 -18.00 -1.24 -10.18
C GLU A 341 -16.54 -1.72 -10.19
N VAL A 342 -15.63 -0.94 -9.61
CA VAL A 342 -14.23 -1.34 -9.45
C VAL A 342 -14.12 -2.60 -8.57
N LEU A 343 -14.81 -2.65 -7.44
CA LEU A 343 -14.81 -3.80 -6.53
C LEU A 343 -15.36 -5.06 -7.21
N LYS A 344 -16.49 -4.97 -7.90
CA LYS A 344 -17.08 -6.09 -8.64
C LYS A 344 -16.14 -6.61 -9.71
N LYS A 345 -15.50 -5.71 -10.47
CA LYS A 345 -14.52 -6.08 -11.49
C LYS A 345 -13.32 -6.83 -10.91
N ASN A 346 -12.72 -6.31 -9.83
CA ASN A 346 -11.59 -6.95 -9.16
C ASN A 346 -11.98 -8.31 -8.55
N LYS A 347 -13.19 -8.40 -7.96
CA LYS A 347 -13.71 -9.66 -7.41
C LYS A 347 -13.83 -10.73 -8.50
N ASN A 348 -14.43 -10.40 -9.64
CA ASN A 348 -14.57 -11.33 -10.75
C ASN A 348 -13.19 -11.77 -11.26
N ALA A 349 -12.27 -10.83 -11.50
CA ALA A 349 -10.90 -11.13 -11.91
C ALA A 349 -10.17 -12.03 -10.90
N SER A 350 -10.33 -11.79 -9.59
CA SER A 350 -9.72 -12.64 -8.54
C SER A 350 -10.34 -14.04 -8.49
N ASN A 351 -11.64 -14.18 -8.77
CA ASN A 351 -12.31 -15.49 -8.82
C ASN A 351 -11.88 -16.30 -10.04
N ASP A 352 -11.61 -15.62 -11.16
CA ASP A 352 -11.15 -16.26 -12.40
C ASP A 352 -9.67 -16.73 -12.31
N MET A 353 -8.92 -16.29 -11.30
CA MET A 353 -7.56 -16.74 -10.99
C MET A 353 -7.52 -18.12 -10.30
N ASN A 354 -8.35 -19.05 -10.70
CA ASN A 354 -8.24 -20.42 -10.20
C ASN A 354 -7.07 -21.12 -10.88
N GLU A 355 -6.20 -21.73 -10.08
CA GLU A 355 -5.17 -22.63 -10.60
C GLU A 355 -5.86 -23.76 -11.37
N SER A 356 -5.63 -23.85 -12.67
CA SER A 356 -6.04 -25.06 -13.41
C SER A 356 -5.21 -26.24 -12.94
N VAL A 357 -5.78 -27.45 -12.97
CA VAL A 357 -5.03 -28.68 -12.64
C VAL A 357 -3.77 -28.80 -13.50
N GLU A 358 -3.84 -28.30 -14.73
CA GLU A 358 -2.71 -28.24 -15.67
C GLU A 358 -1.61 -27.28 -15.21
N GLN A 359 -1.97 -26.12 -14.65
CA GLN A 359 -1.00 -25.17 -14.09
C GLN A 359 -0.31 -25.72 -12.85
N LEU A 360 -1.08 -26.31 -11.91
CA LEU A 360 -0.53 -26.99 -10.72
C LEU A 360 0.44 -28.09 -11.09
N LEU A 361 0.09 -28.87 -12.12
CA LEU A 361 0.94 -29.94 -12.62
C LEU A 361 2.23 -29.40 -13.29
N ASN A 362 2.11 -28.35 -14.08
CA ASN A 362 3.26 -27.70 -14.70
C ASN A 362 4.21 -27.12 -13.66
N ASP A 363 3.70 -26.47 -12.63
CA ASP A 363 4.51 -25.91 -11.55
C ASP A 363 5.21 -27.01 -10.77
N TYR A 364 4.49 -28.09 -10.41
CA TYR A 364 5.06 -29.24 -9.76
C TYR A 364 6.19 -29.88 -10.58
N ILE A 365 6.00 -30.03 -11.90
CA ILE A 365 7.02 -30.57 -12.81
C ILE A 365 8.22 -29.61 -12.87
N ASN A 366 8.00 -28.29 -12.99
CA ASN A 366 9.08 -27.32 -13.08
C ASN A 366 9.91 -27.22 -11.79
N GLU A 367 9.25 -27.19 -10.62
CA GLU A 367 9.93 -27.16 -9.32
C GLU A 367 10.75 -28.43 -9.06
N ASN A 368 10.28 -29.55 -9.56
CA ASN A 368 10.91 -30.86 -9.34
C ASN A 368 11.70 -31.37 -10.56
N TRP A 369 11.97 -30.51 -11.55
CA TRP A 369 12.60 -30.93 -12.81
C TRP A 369 13.89 -31.74 -12.63
N ASN A 370 14.71 -31.39 -11.66
CA ASN A 370 15.95 -32.09 -11.32
C ASN A 370 15.73 -33.47 -10.64
N ASN A 371 14.52 -33.79 -10.23
CA ASN A 371 14.11 -35.03 -9.60
C ASN A 371 13.20 -35.89 -10.49
N ILE A 372 13.14 -35.54 -11.78
CA ILE A 372 12.37 -36.24 -12.80
C ILE A 372 13.30 -37.14 -13.61
N LEU A 373 12.93 -38.39 -13.75
CA LEU A 373 13.63 -39.33 -14.63
C LEU A 373 13.19 -39.05 -16.08
N GLN A 374 14.11 -38.61 -16.89
CA GLN A 374 13.88 -38.34 -18.33
C GLN A 374 14.37 -39.53 -19.16
N ILE A 375 13.47 -40.16 -19.90
CA ILE A 375 13.77 -41.34 -20.71
C ILE A 375 12.97 -41.30 -22.02
N LYS A 376 13.36 -42.11 -23.00
CA LYS A 376 12.53 -42.41 -24.16
C LYS A 376 11.39 -43.35 -23.82
N SER A 377 10.31 -43.31 -24.59
CA SER A 377 9.13 -44.13 -24.30
C SER A 377 9.41 -45.62 -24.39
N THR A 378 8.65 -46.36 -23.57
CA THR A 378 8.72 -47.84 -23.62
C THR A 378 8.27 -48.43 -24.97
N ASP A 379 7.48 -47.71 -25.76
CA ASP A 379 7.01 -48.18 -27.07
C ASP A 379 8.13 -48.20 -28.11
N ASP A 380 9.02 -47.19 -28.09
CA ASP A 380 10.21 -47.18 -28.96
C ASP A 380 11.22 -48.26 -28.52
N LEU A 381 11.34 -48.53 -27.25
CA LEU A 381 12.17 -49.63 -26.72
C LEU A 381 11.66 -51.00 -27.16
N ARG A 382 10.35 -51.24 -27.14
CA ARG A 382 9.74 -52.46 -27.65
C ARG A 382 9.95 -52.64 -29.14
N LYS A 383 9.84 -51.56 -29.91
CA LYS A 383 10.15 -51.57 -31.36
C LYS A 383 11.61 -51.88 -31.63
N ALA A 384 12.53 -51.31 -30.85
CA ALA A 384 13.96 -51.56 -30.94
C ALA A 384 14.31 -53.00 -30.56
N GLN A 385 13.69 -53.58 -29.53
CA GLN A 385 13.85 -55.00 -29.10
C GLN A 385 13.33 -55.95 -30.19
N ASN A 386 12.18 -55.69 -30.78
CA ASN A 386 11.62 -56.48 -31.87
C ASN A 386 12.48 -56.45 -33.13
N ASN A 387 13.31 -55.43 -33.30
CA ASN A 387 14.26 -55.29 -34.41
C ASN A 387 15.66 -55.82 -34.06
N GLY A 388 15.84 -56.60 -32.98
CA GLY A 388 17.10 -57.22 -32.57
C GLY A 388 18.13 -56.26 -31.97
N LEU A 389 17.77 -55.05 -31.65
CA LEU A 389 18.63 -54.06 -31.00
C LEU A 389 18.41 -54.13 -29.47
N ASN A 390 19.34 -54.71 -28.73
CA ASN A 390 19.40 -54.62 -27.24
C ASN A 390 19.83 -53.19 -26.84
N GLN A 391 18.92 -52.23 -26.89
CA GLN A 391 19.17 -50.91 -26.34
C GLN A 391 18.82 -50.92 -24.83
N LEU A 392 19.84 -50.64 -24.02
CA LEU A 392 19.67 -50.30 -22.62
C LEU A 392 18.83 -49.00 -22.53
N ILE A 393 17.88 -48.94 -21.60
CA ILE A 393 17.20 -47.73 -21.24
C ILE A 393 18.23 -46.81 -20.59
N VAL A 394 18.74 -45.84 -21.34
CA VAL A 394 19.64 -44.85 -20.77
C VAL A 394 18.78 -43.58 -20.51
N PRO A 395 18.70 -43.13 -19.26
CA PRO A 395 18.02 -41.88 -18.97
C PRO A 395 18.75 -40.72 -19.63
N ASP A 396 17.99 -39.76 -20.19
CA ASP A 396 18.56 -38.52 -20.75
C ASP A 396 19.15 -37.65 -19.60
N ALA A 397 18.58 -37.74 -18.39
CA ALA A 397 19.12 -37.16 -17.18
C ALA A 397 18.75 -38.01 -15.97
N LEU A 398 19.69 -38.15 -15.02
CA LEU A 398 19.46 -38.82 -13.73
C LEU A 398 18.90 -37.84 -12.70
N PRO A 399 17.93 -38.25 -11.89
CA PRO A 399 17.41 -37.46 -10.78
C PRO A 399 18.52 -37.09 -9.79
N ARG A 400 18.53 -35.86 -9.30
CA ARG A 400 19.47 -35.38 -8.27
C ARG A 400 19.01 -35.67 -6.84
N GLY A 401 17.77 -36.11 -6.63
CA GLY A 401 17.14 -36.40 -5.36
C GLY A 401 16.12 -37.54 -5.48
N ALA A 402 15.16 -37.57 -4.56
CA ALA A 402 14.08 -38.57 -4.61
C ALA A 402 13.26 -38.42 -5.90
N LEU A 403 13.05 -39.54 -6.59
CA LEU A 403 12.29 -39.61 -7.84
C LEU A 403 10.83 -39.20 -7.58
N VAL A 404 10.35 -38.15 -8.29
CA VAL A 404 8.96 -37.67 -8.17
C VAL A 404 8.12 -37.93 -9.42
N ALA A 405 8.78 -38.03 -10.60
CA ALA A 405 8.09 -38.34 -11.84
C ALA A 405 9.04 -38.99 -12.85
N ARG A 406 8.46 -39.67 -13.84
CA ARG A 406 9.11 -40.09 -15.07
C ARG A 406 8.54 -39.29 -16.22
N TYR A 407 9.39 -38.71 -17.05
CA TYR A 407 9.01 -37.96 -18.25
C TYR A 407 9.54 -38.65 -19.51
N GLU A 408 8.64 -38.95 -20.43
CA GLU A 408 9.01 -39.53 -21.73
C GLU A 408 9.23 -38.41 -22.75
N THR A 409 10.48 -38.22 -23.17
CA THR A 409 10.91 -37.07 -24.00
C THR A 409 10.36 -37.09 -25.40
N ASP A 410 10.11 -38.27 -25.97
CA ASP A 410 9.58 -38.50 -27.32
C ASP A 410 8.05 -38.39 -27.41
N THR A 411 7.34 -38.91 -26.39
CA THR A 411 5.87 -38.87 -26.33
C THR A 411 5.32 -37.67 -25.58
N LYS A 412 6.18 -36.90 -24.86
CA LYS A 412 5.81 -35.79 -23.94
C LYS A 412 4.82 -36.22 -22.88
N ARG A 413 4.94 -37.44 -22.37
CA ARG A 413 4.09 -37.97 -21.29
C ARG A 413 4.83 -37.93 -19.96
N ALA A 414 4.14 -37.49 -18.92
CA ALA A 414 4.64 -37.50 -17.56
C ALA A 414 3.86 -38.53 -16.70
N TYR A 415 4.59 -39.31 -15.92
CA TYR A 415 4.06 -40.29 -14.99
C TYR A 415 4.50 -39.91 -13.58
N LEU A 416 3.57 -39.51 -12.73
CA LEU A 416 3.87 -39.14 -11.36
C LEU A 416 4.13 -40.40 -10.54
N VAL A 417 5.07 -40.36 -9.63
CA VAL A 417 5.35 -41.44 -8.66
C VAL A 417 4.50 -41.14 -7.41
N PRO A 418 3.55 -42.02 -7.05
CA PRO A 418 2.79 -41.84 -5.82
C PRO A 418 3.73 -41.88 -4.61
N LYS A 419 3.45 -41.04 -3.60
CA LYS A 419 4.18 -41.03 -2.33
C LYS A 419 3.80 -42.24 -1.49
#